data_bcee541e280e4de5093aca1959d4a5b3
#
_entry.id   bcee541e280e4de5093aca1959d4a5b3
#
_cell.length_a   1.000
_cell.length_b   1.000
_cell.length_c   1.000
_cell.angle_alpha   90.00
_cell.angle_beta   90.00
_cell.angle_gamma   90.00
#
_symmetry.space_group_name_H-M   'P 1'
#
loop_
_entity.id
_entity.type
_entity.pdbx_description
1 polymer ?
#
loop_
_entity_poly.entity_id
_entity_poly.type
_entity_poly.pdbx_seq_one_letter_code
_entity_poly.pdbx_strand_id
1 'polypeptide(L)'
;EDPVAAAKEWVLSEPKIVKPWDEKGYKMPGGAPYHPAGFQTFVGANAMVNGQTWGAFPAAKALLSAVYEGAMVPFDTALKIEARWFTSVILNPSSGAMIRSLFLNKEALEKGANRPDVADQTVKKVGVMGAGMMGAGIALVSAQAGIEVVLIDQKQEAADKGKAYVETYF
;
A
#
# COMPACT_ATOMS: atom_id res chain seq x y z
N GLU A 1 -12.55 -11.99 22.92
CA GLU A 1 -11.92 -11.43 24.14
C GLU A 1 -12.10 -9.93 24.12
N ASP A 2 -12.44 -9.35 25.27
CA ASP A 2 -12.50 -7.88 25.43
C ASP A 2 -11.05 -7.32 25.48
N PRO A 3 -10.60 -6.55 24.48
CA PRO A 3 -9.24 -6.05 24.42
C PRO A 3 -8.91 -5.08 25.57
N VAL A 4 -9.92 -4.40 26.13
CA VAL A 4 -9.73 -3.46 27.26
C VAL A 4 -9.50 -4.23 28.57
N ALA A 5 -10.23 -5.32 28.77
CA ALA A 5 -10.05 -6.19 29.94
C ALA A 5 -8.67 -6.86 29.89
N ALA A 6 -8.27 -7.42 28.75
CA ALA A 6 -6.97 -8.03 28.55
C ALA A 6 -5.82 -7.02 28.74
N ALA A 7 -5.95 -5.80 28.25
CA ALA A 7 -4.94 -4.76 28.45
C ALA A 7 -4.81 -4.35 29.92
N LYS A 8 -5.92 -4.24 30.64
CA LYS A 8 -5.90 -3.94 32.09
C LYS A 8 -5.24 -5.06 32.90
N GLU A 9 -5.57 -6.31 32.59
CA GLU A 9 -4.97 -7.47 33.25
C GLU A 9 -3.46 -7.51 33.00
N TRP A 10 -3.03 -7.28 31.74
CA TRP A 10 -1.61 -7.20 31.40
C TRP A 10 -0.87 -6.10 32.17
N VAL A 11 -1.42 -4.87 32.22
CA VAL A 11 -0.81 -3.76 32.96
C VAL A 11 -0.70 -4.06 34.43
N LEU A 12 -1.68 -4.75 35.03
CA LEU A 12 -1.67 -5.11 36.44
C LEU A 12 -0.74 -6.28 36.77
N SER A 13 -0.46 -7.16 35.80
CA SER A 13 0.45 -8.31 35.99
C SER A 13 1.92 -7.93 35.83
N GLU A 14 2.26 -6.82 35.20
CA GLU A 14 3.63 -6.37 34.91
C GLU A 14 4.01 -5.11 35.68
N PRO A 15 4.48 -5.27 36.95
CA PRO A 15 4.81 -4.12 37.82
C PRO A 15 6.04 -3.32 37.35
N LYS A 16 6.85 -3.87 36.42
CA LYS A 16 7.98 -3.19 35.76
C LYS A 16 7.82 -3.26 34.25
N ILE A 17 7.29 -2.21 33.68
CA ILE A 17 7.17 -2.08 32.21
C ILE A 17 8.45 -1.43 31.68
N VAL A 18 9.36 -2.25 31.18
CA VAL A 18 10.55 -1.79 30.46
C VAL A 18 10.32 -2.09 28.98
N LYS A 19 10.53 -1.09 28.14
CA LYS A 19 10.43 -1.31 26.69
C LYS A 19 11.58 -2.21 26.24
N PRO A 20 11.36 -3.14 25.30
CA PRO A 20 12.40 -4.09 24.90
C PRO A 20 13.73 -3.46 24.51
N TRP A 21 13.69 -2.30 23.85
CA TRP A 21 14.90 -1.57 23.44
C TRP A 21 15.62 -0.81 24.55
N ASP A 22 15.01 -0.69 25.74
CA ASP A 22 15.62 -0.10 26.93
C ASP A 22 16.25 -1.19 27.83
N GLU A 23 16.04 -2.47 27.50
CA GLU A 23 16.63 -3.58 28.24
C GLU A 23 18.14 -3.69 27.99
N LYS A 24 18.89 -3.95 29.06
CA LYS A 24 20.34 -4.16 28.96
C LYS A 24 20.62 -5.39 28.07
N GLY A 25 21.36 -5.18 26.99
CA GLY A 25 21.72 -6.24 26.05
C GLY A 25 20.71 -6.48 24.93
N TYR A 26 19.72 -5.60 24.79
CA TYR A 26 18.81 -5.65 23.64
C TYR A 26 19.56 -5.71 22.31
N LYS A 27 19.11 -6.59 21.43
CA LYS A 27 19.63 -6.71 20.06
C LYS A 27 18.49 -6.47 19.09
N MET A 28 18.72 -5.57 18.14
CA MET A 28 17.75 -5.29 17.09
C MET A 28 17.47 -6.56 16.26
N PRO A 29 16.20 -6.96 16.08
CA PRO A 29 15.84 -8.04 15.19
C PRO A 29 16.34 -7.79 13.78
N GLY A 30 16.99 -8.77 13.13
CA GLY A 30 17.61 -8.62 11.82
C GLY A 30 19.00 -7.97 11.82
N GLY A 31 19.50 -7.52 12.98
CA GLY A 31 20.81 -6.89 13.14
C GLY A 31 20.81 -5.37 12.96
N ALA A 32 21.66 -4.71 13.71
CA ALA A 32 21.89 -3.26 13.57
C ALA A 32 22.55 -2.93 12.21
N PRO A 33 22.47 -1.67 11.72
CA PRO A 33 23.01 -1.27 10.43
C PRO A 33 24.49 -1.61 10.20
N TYR A 34 25.29 -1.62 11.25
CA TYR A 34 26.71 -2.00 11.20
C TYR A 34 26.96 -3.52 11.32
N HIS A 35 25.91 -4.31 11.58
CA HIS A 35 26.01 -5.77 11.56
C HIS A 35 25.88 -6.28 10.10
N PRO A 36 26.60 -7.34 9.67
CA PRO A 36 26.55 -7.80 8.27
C PRO A 36 25.13 -8.03 7.73
N ALA A 37 24.23 -8.62 8.51
CA ALA A 37 22.85 -8.85 8.09
C ALA A 37 22.06 -7.53 7.97
N GLY A 38 22.20 -6.61 8.92
CA GLY A 38 21.57 -5.29 8.87
C GLY A 38 22.10 -4.46 7.70
N PHE A 39 23.41 -4.46 7.46
CA PHE A 39 24.00 -3.77 6.31
C PHE A 39 23.40 -4.25 4.98
N GLN A 40 23.30 -5.55 4.75
CA GLN A 40 22.66 -6.09 3.53
C GLN A 40 21.20 -5.67 3.40
N THR A 41 20.47 -5.65 4.51
CA THR A 41 19.06 -5.22 4.54
C THR A 41 18.93 -3.78 4.07
N PHE A 42 19.74 -2.86 4.60
CA PHE A 42 19.64 -1.43 4.25
C PHE A 42 20.13 -1.14 2.82
N VAL A 43 21.16 -1.84 2.33
CA VAL A 43 21.61 -1.74 0.93
C VAL A 43 20.50 -2.24 -0.01
N GLY A 44 19.92 -3.41 0.26
CA GLY A 44 18.82 -3.97 -0.51
C GLY A 44 17.56 -3.10 -0.46
N ALA A 45 17.19 -2.59 0.71
CA ALA A 45 16.06 -1.70 0.88
C ALA A 45 16.22 -0.40 0.09
N ASN A 46 17.41 0.19 0.04
CA ASN A 46 17.64 1.40 -0.75
C ASN A 46 17.47 1.14 -2.25
N ALA A 47 17.98 0.03 -2.76
CA ALA A 47 17.79 -0.37 -4.15
C ALA A 47 16.31 -0.61 -4.47
N MET A 48 15.60 -1.31 -3.58
CA MET A 48 14.17 -1.60 -3.73
C MET A 48 13.33 -0.33 -3.71
N VAL A 49 13.56 0.57 -2.76
CA VAL A 49 12.85 1.87 -2.68
C VAL A 49 13.09 2.68 -3.95
N ASN A 50 14.32 2.77 -4.44
CA ASN A 50 14.60 3.48 -5.67
C ASN A 50 13.94 2.82 -6.89
N GLY A 51 13.95 1.50 -6.99
CA GLY A 51 13.30 0.75 -8.07
C GLY A 51 11.79 0.93 -8.09
N GLN A 52 11.12 0.90 -6.93
CA GLN A 52 9.67 1.03 -6.82
C GLN A 52 9.19 2.48 -6.94
N THR A 53 9.99 3.45 -6.53
CA THR A 53 9.57 4.86 -6.46
C THR A 53 10.16 5.72 -7.58
N TRP A 54 11.07 5.18 -8.38
CA TRP A 54 11.82 5.92 -9.41
C TRP A 54 12.50 7.18 -8.85
N GLY A 55 12.74 7.20 -7.53
CA GLY A 55 13.26 8.37 -6.82
C GLY A 55 12.27 9.53 -6.66
N ALA A 56 11.01 9.38 -7.09
CA ALA A 56 10.02 10.45 -7.09
C ALA A 56 9.32 10.66 -5.74
N PHE A 57 9.44 9.72 -4.79
CA PHE A 57 8.75 9.78 -3.50
C PHE A 57 9.71 10.20 -2.38
N PRO A 58 9.75 11.49 -2.00
CA PRO A 58 10.69 11.98 -0.99
C PRO A 58 10.48 11.32 0.38
N ALA A 59 9.24 11.00 0.74
CA ALA A 59 8.91 10.37 2.02
C ALA A 59 9.52 8.96 2.16
N ALA A 60 9.55 8.16 1.11
CA ALA A 60 10.10 6.82 1.15
C ALA A 60 11.62 6.82 1.46
N LYS A 61 12.37 7.74 0.87
CA LYS A 61 13.80 7.93 1.15
C LYS A 61 14.04 8.47 2.56
N ALA A 62 13.26 9.46 2.97
CA ALA A 62 13.37 10.06 4.29
C ALA A 62 13.08 9.02 5.40
N LEU A 63 12.05 8.19 5.21
CA LEU A 63 11.72 7.09 6.12
C LEU A 63 12.89 6.11 6.26
N LEU A 64 13.43 5.63 5.14
CA LEU A 64 14.56 4.71 5.16
C LEU A 64 15.80 5.31 5.86
N SER A 65 16.07 6.59 5.61
CA SER A 65 17.18 7.31 6.26
C SER A 65 16.94 7.49 7.76
N ALA A 66 15.72 7.84 8.16
CA ALA A 66 15.36 7.99 9.56
C ALA A 66 15.51 6.67 10.33
N VAL A 67 15.07 5.56 9.74
CA VAL A 67 15.21 4.22 10.34
C VAL A 67 16.68 3.82 10.43
N TYR A 68 17.46 4.03 9.37
CA TYR A 68 18.89 3.72 9.36
C TYR A 68 19.66 4.50 10.44
N GLU A 69 19.51 5.82 10.47
CA GLU A 69 20.19 6.68 11.45
C GLU A 69 19.68 6.43 12.87
N GLY A 70 18.36 6.28 13.03
CA GLY A 70 17.70 6.05 14.32
C GLY A 70 18.09 4.70 14.95
N ALA A 71 18.35 3.68 14.13
CA ALA A 71 18.78 2.36 14.60
C ALA A 71 20.20 2.36 15.22
N MET A 72 20.95 3.43 15.06
CA MET A 72 22.33 3.54 15.58
C MET A 72 22.45 4.36 16.87
N VAL A 73 21.35 4.90 17.37
CA VAL A 73 21.34 5.85 18.49
C VAL A 73 20.26 5.50 19.51
N PRO A 74 20.34 6.04 20.76
CA PRO A 74 19.26 5.89 21.72
C PRO A 74 17.92 6.43 21.22
N PHE A 75 16.82 5.86 21.72
CA PHE A 75 15.46 6.11 21.24
C PHE A 75 15.09 7.61 21.19
N ASP A 76 15.39 8.37 22.24
CA ASP A 76 15.08 9.82 22.27
C ASP A 76 15.85 10.60 21.19
N THR A 77 17.02 10.15 20.82
CA THR A 77 17.81 10.74 19.71
C THR A 77 17.24 10.29 18.38
N ALA A 78 16.77 9.04 18.27
CA ALA A 78 16.09 8.54 17.08
C ALA A 78 14.83 9.35 16.75
N LEU A 79 14.03 9.71 17.77
CA LEU A 79 12.87 10.59 17.58
C LEU A 79 13.23 11.97 17.02
N LYS A 80 14.36 12.54 17.44
CA LYS A 80 14.85 13.82 16.90
C LYS A 80 15.29 13.69 15.43
N ILE A 81 15.91 12.56 15.09
CA ILE A 81 16.30 12.25 13.71
C ILE A 81 15.04 12.09 12.84
N GLU A 82 14.05 11.35 13.30
CA GLU A 82 12.76 11.20 12.64
C GLU A 82 12.09 12.56 12.39
N ALA A 83 12.00 13.40 13.44
CA ALA A 83 11.43 14.75 13.33
C ALA A 83 12.16 15.61 12.29
N ARG A 84 13.48 15.52 12.20
CA ARG A 84 14.28 16.23 11.19
C ARG A 84 13.95 15.75 9.77
N TRP A 85 13.90 14.45 9.54
CA TRP A 85 13.55 13.89 8.25
C TRP A 85 12.10 14.19 7.87
N PHE A 86 11.17 14.07 8.82
CA PHE A 86 9.77 14.43 8.64
C PHE A 86 9.59 15.90 8.25
N THR A 87 10.30 16.82 8.93
CA THR A 87 10.30 18.23 8.58
C THR A 87 10.79 18.47 7.14
N SER A 88 11.84 17.77 6.72
CA SER A 88 12.33 17.88 5.35
C SER A 88 11.30 17.42 4.30
N VAL A 89 10.51 16.39 4.63
CA VAL A 89 9.43 15.91 3.77
C VAL A 89 8.27 16.91 3.70
N ILE A 90 7.86 17.47 4.84
CA ILE A 90 6.78 18.47 4.88
C ILE A 90 7.15 19.72 4.05
N LEU A 91 8.39 20.17 4.15
CA LEU A 91 8.87 21.34 3.42
C LEU A 91 9.12 21.06 1.92
N ASN A 92 9.09 19.82 1.50
CA ASN A 92 9.29 19.47 0.09
C ASN A 92 8.01 19.76 -0.73
N PRO A 93 8.07 20.63 -1.76
CA PRO A 93 6.89 20.95 -2.57
C PRO A 93 6.23 19.74 -3.22
N SER A 94 7.01 18.71 -3.59
CA SER A 94 6.48 17.48 -4.17
C SER A 94 5.56 16.72 -3.21
N SER A 95 5.82 16.76 -1.90
CA SER A 95 4.99 16.10 -0.90
C SER A 95 3.57 16.67 -0.88
N GLY A 96 3.44 17.99 -0.85
CA GLY A 96 2.14 18.66 -0.92
C GLY A 96 1.39 18.39 -2.22
N ALA A 97 2.10 18.39 -3.35
CA ALA A 97 1.52 18.07 -4.66
C ALA A 97 1.03 16.61 -4.73
N MET A 98 1.79 15.67 -4.18
CA MET A 98 1.41 14.26 -4.12
C MET A 98 0.21 14.02 -3.21
N ILE A 99 0.17 14.65 -2.04
CA ILE A 99 -0.99 14.57 -1.13
C ILE A 99 -2.23 15.10 -1.85
N ARG A 100 -2.12 16.23 -2.53
CA ARG A 100 -3.25 16.82 -3.26
C ARG A 100 -3.75 15.89 -4.37
N SER A 101 -2.86 15.37 -5.21
CA SER A 101 -3.25 14.57 -6.38
C SER A 101 -3.67 13.14 -5.99
N LEU A 102 -2.90 12.46 -5.14
CA LEU A 102 -3.11 11.03 -4.86
C LEU A 102 -4.13 10.77 -3.74
N PHE A 103 -4.38 11.74 -2.87
CA PHE A 103 -5.36 11.61 -1.79
C PHE A 103 -6.53 12.57 -1.98
N LEU A 104 -6.34 13.88 -1.87
CA LEU A 104 -7.44 14.83 -1.82
C LEU A 104 -8.29 14.83 -3.10
N ASN A 105 -7.64 14.92 -4.27
CA ASN A 105 -8.36 14.94 -5.54
C ASN A 105 -9.00 13.58 -5.83
N LYS A 106 -8.28 12.48 -5.56
CA LYS A 106 -8.81 11.14 -5.73
C LYS A 106 -10.04 10.93 -4.85
N GLU A 107 -9.95 11.24 -3.56
CA GLU A 107 -11.07 11.12 -2.62
C GLU A 107 -12.27 11.99 -3.02
N ALA A 108 -12.01 13.22 -3.48
CA ALA A 108 -13.08 14.11 -3.96
C ALA A 108 -13.80 13.51 -5.18
N LEU A 109 -13.05 12.93 -6.13
CA LEU A 109 -13.63 12.27 -7.31
C LEU A 109 -14.41 11.00 -6.93
N GLU A 110 -13.87 10.19 -6.04
CA GLU A 110 -14.56 8.97 -5.55
C GLU A 110 -15.87 9.31 -4.82
N LYS A 111 -15.89 10.43 -4.09
CA LYS A 111 -17.12 10.96 -3.46
C LYS A 111 -18.05 11.69 -4.43
N GLY A 112 -17.72 11.77 -5.70
CA GLY A 112 -18.55 12.36 -6.74
C GLY A 112 -18.57 13.89 -6.75
N ALA A 113 -17.53 14.58 -6.27
CA ALA A 113 -17.48 16.04 -6.16
C ALA A 113 -17.87 16.81 -7.44
N ASN A 114 -17.54 16.25 -8.61
CA ASN A 114 -17.86 16.84 -9.92
C ASN A 114 -18.90 16.02 -10.70
N ARG A 115 -19.59 15.10 -10.04
CA ARG A 115 -20.60 14.27 -10.67
C ARG A 115 -21.90 15.08 -10.78
N PRO A 116 -22.50 15.16 -11.96
CA PRO A 116 -23.81 15.79 -12.07
C PRO A 116 -24.86 15.01 -11.27
N ASP A 117 -25.85 15.71 -10.74
CA ASP A 117 -26.99 15.10 -10.06
C ASP A 117 -27.89 14.40 -11.08
N VAL A 118 -27.61 13.15 -11.35
CA VAL A 118 -28.35 12.29 -12.27
C VAL A 118 -28.74 11.00 -11.53
N ALA A 119 -29.84 10.40 -11.98
CA ALA A 119 -30.28 9.11 -11.46
C ALA A 119 -29.15 8.08 -11.56
N ASP A 120 -29.16 7.11 -10.65
CA ASP A 120 -28.18 6.02 -10.67
C ASP A 120 -28.16 5.30 -12.02
N GLN A 121 -27.02 5.33 -12.67
CA GLN A 121 -26.75 4.70 -13.95
C GLN A 121 -25.88 3.45 -13.81
N THR A 122 -25.96 2.79 -12.66
CA THR A 122 -25.19 1.56 -12.39
C THR A 122 -25.43 0.54 -13.50
N VAL A 123 -24.36 0.13 -14.16
CA VAL A 123 -24.41 -0.83 -15.26
C VAL A 123 -24.60 -2.23 -14.68
N LYS A 124 -25.70 -2.88 -15.06
CA LYS A 124 -26.01 -4.28 -14.67
C LYS A 124 -25.71 -5.29 -15.76
N LYS A 125 -25.60 -4.84 -17.00
CA LYS A 125 -25.34 -5.68 -18.16
C LYS A 125 -24.43 -4.95 -19.14
N VAL A 126 -23.41 -5.64 -19.67
CA VAL A 126 -22.44 -5.08 -20.60
C VAL A 126 -22.23 -6.03 -21.78
N GLY A 127 -22.14 -5.46 -22.98
CA GLY A 127 -21.71 -6.17 -24.19
C GLY A 127 -20.23 -5.94 -24.44
N VAL A 128 -19.46 -6.98 -24.62
CA VAL A 128 -18.03 -6.93 -24.95
C VAL A 128 -17.86 -7.48 -26.37
N MET A 129 -17.39 -6.63 -27.30
CA MET A 129 -17.12 -7.02 -28.68
C MET A 129 -15.64 -7.36 -28.85
N GLY A 130 -15.38 -8.61 -29.28
CA GLY A 130 -14.06 -9.19 -29.37
C GLY A 130 -13.73 -10.06 -28.16
N ALA A 131 -13.66 -11.37 -28.33
CA ALA A 131 -13.41 -12.37 -27.31
C ALA A 131 -11.94 -12.80 -27.22
N GLY A 132 -11.03 -12.03 -27.80
CA GLY A 132 -9.59 -12.21 -27.67
C GLY A 132 -9.09 -11.94 -26.24
N MET A 133 -7.77 -11.94 -26.06
CA MET A 133 -7.13 -11.79 -24.75
C MET A 133 -7.68 -10.62 -23.92
N MET A 134 -7.80 -9.43 -24.51
CA MET A 134 -8.32 -8.26 -23.78
C MET A 134 -9.82 -8.35 -23.52
N GLY A 135 -10.62 -8.73 -24.50
CA GLY A 135 -12.08 -8.84 -24.33
C GLY A 135 -12.49 -9.90 -23.34
N ALA A 136 -11.83 -11.05 -23.35
CA ALA A 136 -12.02 -12.09 -22.35
C ALA A 136 -11.63 -11.62 -20.94
N GLY A 137 -10.53 -10.84 -20.81
CA GLY A 137 -10.13 -10.23 -19.55
C GLY A 137 -11.13 -9.19 -19.03
N ILE A 138 -11.65 -8.33 -19.91
CA ILE A 138 -12.71 -7.36 -19.56
C ILE A 138 -13.99 -8.09 -19.15
N ALA A 139 -14.38 -9.14 -19.87
CA ALA A 139 -15.52 -9.99 -19.53
C ALA A 139 -15.35 -10.62 -18.13
N LEU A 140 -14.15 -11.14 -17.84
CA LEU A 140 -13.83 -11.74 -16.55
C LEU A 140 -14.03 -10.73 -15.39
N VAL A 141 -13.36 -9.58 -15.45
CA VAL A 141 -13.45 -8.59 -14.34
C VAL A 141 -14.86 -7.99 -14.20
N SER A 142 -15.60 -7.88 -15.29
CA SER A 142 -16.99 -7.44 -15.27
C SER A 142 -17.90 -8.47 -14.59
N ALA A 143 -17.72 -9.76 -14.92
CA ALA A 143 -18.47 -10.84 -14.32
C ALA A 143 -18.15 -11.00 -12.82
N GLN A 144 -16.87 -10.87 -12.43
CA GLN A 144 -16.46 -10.86 -11.03
C GLN A 144 -17.06 -9.69 -10.24
N ALA A 145 -17.31 -8.56 -10.90
CA ALA A 145 -18.03 -7.42 -10.32
C ALA A 145 -19.56 -7.62 -10.25
N GLY A 146 -20.08 -8.78 -10.62
CA GLY A 146 -21.51 -9.08 -10.60
C GLY A 146 -22.31 -8.50 -11.79
N ILE A 147 -21.63 -8.06 -12.86
CA ILE A 147 -22.26 -7.53 -14.05
C ILE A 147 -22.53 -8.66 -15.03
N GLU A 148 -23.74 -8.74 -15.58
CA GLU A 148 -24.07 -9.68 -16.66
C GLU A 148 -23.29 -9.32 -17.93
N VAL A 149 -22.55 -10.27 -18.51
CA VAL A 149 -21.70 -10.01 -19.67
C VAL A 149 -22.20 -10.78 -20.89
N VAL A 150 -22.37 -10.09 -22.01
CA VAL A 150 -22.58 -10.69 -23.31
C VAL A 150 -21.29 -10.52 -24.12
N LEU A 151 -20.58 -11.63 -24.33
CA LEU A 151 -19.34 -11.66 -25.10
C LEU A 151 -19.61 -12.04 -26.55
N ILE A 152 -19.20 -11.20 -27.48
CA ILE A 152 -19.47 -11.33 -28.92
C ILE A 152 -18.15 -11.34 -29.70
N ASP A 153 -18.05 -12.20 -30.72
CA ASP A 153 -16.94 -12.19 -31.67
C ASP A 153 -17.46 -12.47 -33.09
N GLN A 154 -16.59 -12.34 -34.09
CA GLN A 154 -16.94 -12.62 -35.49
C GLN A 154 -17.34 -14.07 -35.72
N LYS A 155 -16.82 -14.99 -34.97
CA LYS A 155 -17.11 -16.43 -35.00
C LYS A 155 -17.52 -16.91 -33.61
N GLN A 156 -18.53 -17.80 -33.61
CA GLN A 156 -19.00 -18.41 -32.35
C GLN A 156 -17.87 -19.11 -31.59
N GLU A 157 -16.99 -19.83 -32.29
CA GLU A 157 -15.85 -20.53 -31.70
C GLU A 157 -14.91 -19.59 -30.92
N ALA A 158 -14.71 -18.35 -31.42
CA ALA A 158 -13.89 -17.36 -30.73
C ALA A 158 -14.57 -16.84 -29.46
N ALA A 159 -15.89 -16.60 -29.52
CA ALA A 159 -16.69 -16.23 -28.36
C ALA A 159 -16.69 -17.33 -27.29
N ASP A 160 -16.88 -18.58 -27.70
CA ASP A 160 -16.88 -19.76 -26.81
C ASP A 160 -15.51 -19.95 -26.13
N LYS A 161 -14.42 -19.74 -26.87
CA LYS A 161 -13.06 -19.77 -26.31
C LYS A 161 -12.85 -18.68 -25.26
N GLY A 162 -13.30 -17.46 -25.53
CA GLY A 162 -13.25 -16.37 -24.57
C GLY A 162 -14.10 -16.63 -23.34
N LYS A 163 -15.29 -17.21 -23.51
CA LYS A 163 -16.14 -17.63 -22.41
C LYS A 163 -15.49 -18.73 -21.55
N ALA A 164 -14.92 -19.75 -22.19
CA ALA A 164 -14.22 -20.82 -21.49
C ALA A 164 -13.04 -20.28 -20.66
N TYR A 165 -12.31 -19.29 -21.17
CA TYR A 165 -11.28 -18.61 -20.37
C TYR A 165 -11.86 -17.97 -19.11
N VAL A 166 -12.98 -17.26 -19.20
CA VAL A 166 -13.65 -16.65 -18.03
C VAL A 166 -14.06 -17.72 -17.02
N GLU A 167 -14.66 -18.83 -17.49
CA GLU A 167 -15.13 -19.92 -16.64
C GLU A 167 -14.02 -20.64 -15.87
N THR A 168 -12.75 -20.54 -16.30
CA THR A 168 -11.63 -21.11 -15.53
C THR A 168 -11.32 -20.37 -14.23
N TYR A 169 -11.92 -19.19 -14.01
CA TYR A 169 -11.69 -18.34 -12.83
C TYR A 169 -12.91 -18.26 -11.89
N PHE A 170 -13.97 -19.01 -12.17
CA PHE A 170 -15.15 -19.17 -11.33
C PHE A 170 -15.30 -20.61 -10.85
#